data_a16f1b44742a5e064403b061d73ef231
#
_entry.id   a16f1b44742a5e064403b061d73ef231
#
_cell.length_a   1.000
_cell.length_b   1.000
_cell.length_c   1.000
_cell.angle_alpha   90.00
_cell.angle_beta   90.00
_cell.angle_gamma   90.00
#
_symmetry.space_group_name_H-M   'P 1'
#
loop_
_entity.id
_entity.type
_entity.pdbx_description
1 polymer ?
#
loop_
_entity_poly.entity_id
_entity_poly.type
_entity_poly.pdbx_seq_one_letter_code
_entity_poly.pdbx_strand_id
1 'polypeptide(L)'
;VQQHFSLVNKMTVLDNIVLNLKDNSFFLDRAAAKKKLTDLAEKYGLYVNPDAVISDLSVGEQQRVEILKALYRNVELLILDEPTGVLTPQETTQFFDVLRNLKKEGYGIIIITHRMSEIMAISDKVTILRDGRQVADLVTADTNPEELSAYMIGRELNDDYHIEGSPKKDIMLELKNVSNHHRKHSRHKLENISPVSY
;
A
#
# COMPACT_ATOMS: atom_id res chain seq x y z
N VAL A 1 -7.44 7.36 0.49
CA VAL A 1 -6.54 6.78 1.51
C VAL A 1 -5.22 7.52 1.39
N GLN A 2 -4.76 8.08 2.48
CA GLN A 2 -3.54 8.89 2.52
C GLN A 2 -2.34 8.00 2.84
N GLN A 3 -1.13 8.48 2.52
CA GLN A 3 0.15 7.84 2.86
C GLN A 3 0.30 7.61 4.38
N HIS A 4 -0.30 8.48 5.21
CA HIS A 4 -0.44 8.28 6.65
C HIS A 4 -1.90 7.93 6.97
N PHE A 5 -2.11 6.81 7.65
CA PHE A 5 -3.45 6.36 8.03
C PHE A 5 -4.14 7.38 8.92
N SER A 6 -5.40 7.71 8.57
CA SER A 6 -6.25 8.58 9.39
C SER A 6 -7.07 7.75 10.41
N LEU A 7 -6.40 6.78 11.04
CA LEU A 7 -6.97 5.90 12.05
C LEU A 7 -6.59 6.36 13.46
N VAL A 8 -7.53 6.21 14.38
CA VAL A 8 -7.31 6.48 15.80
C VAL A 8 -6.76 5.21 16.46
N ASN A 9 -5.48 5.19 16.79
CA ASN A 9 -4.75 4.00 17.25
C ASN A 9 -5.36 3.32 18.49
N LYS A 10 -5.98 4.08 19.40
CA LYS A 10 -6.58 3.58 20.65
C LYS A 10 -8.02 3.08 20.49
N MET A 11 -8.61 3.22 19.33
CA MET A 11 -9.97 2.76 19.03
C MET A 11 -9.95 1.41 18.34
N THR A 12 -11.10 0.70 18.42
CA THR A 12 -11.28 -0.54 17.64
C THR A 12 -11.46 -0.26 16.16
N VAL A 13 -11.34 -1.31 15.33
CA VAL A 13 -11.65 -1.24 13.89
C VAL A 13 -13.07 -0.71 13.68
N LEU A 14 -14.05 -1.28 14.37
CA LEU A 14 -15.43 -0.86 14.26
C LEU A 14 -15.60 0.62 14.62
N ASP A 15 -15.02 1.07 15.73
CA ASP A 15 -15.13 2.47 16.16
C ASP A 15 -14.52 3.42 15.14
N ASN A 16 -13.38 3.08 14.53
CA ASN A 16 -12.77 3.88 13.46
C ASN A 16 -13.63 3.99 12.21
N ILE A 17 -14.34 2.92 11.85
CA ILE A 17 -15.18 2.88 10.65
C ILE A 17 -16.46 3.71 10.86
N VAL A 18 -17.09 3.57 12.03
CA VAL A 18 -18.34 4.30 12.33
C VAL A 18 -18.12 5.73 12.81
N LEU A 19 -16.88 6.09 13.13
CA LEU A 19 -16.54 7.44 13.56
C LEU A 19 -16.95 8.45 12.50
N ASN A 20 -17.71 9.47 12.92
CA ASN A 20 -18.15 10.57 12.06
C ASN A 20 -19.05 10.15 10.88
N LEU A 21 -19.84 9.07 11.05
CA LEU A 21 -20.96 8.80 10.14
C LEU A 21 -22.03 9.89 10.33
N LYS A 22 -22.55 10.40 9.21
CA LYS A 22 -23.59 11.42 9.19
C LYS A 22 -25.01 10.85 9.44
N ASP A 23 -25.11 9.67 10.04
CA ASP A 23 -26.41 9.11 10.39
C ASP A 23 -27.04 9.94 11.52
N ASN A 24 -28.24 10.47 11.27
CA ASN A 24 -29.03 11.26 12.21
C ASN A 24 -29.58 10.43 13.38
N SER A 25 -29.17 9.17 13.54
CA SER A 25 -29.58 8.33 14.66
C SER A 25 -28.74 8.68 15.89
N PHE A 26 -29.44 9.12 16.95
CA PHE A 26 -28.83 9.43 18.25
C PHE A 26 -28.22 8.18 18.93
N PHE A 27 -28.57 6.99 18.47
CA PHE A 27 -28.03 5.71 18.94
C PHE A 27 -27.47 4.90 17.77
N LEU A 28 -26.18 4.63 17.83
CA LEU A 28 -25.51 3.70 16.90
C LEU A 28 -25.89 2.26 17.31
N ASP A 29 -26.56 1.53 16.43
CA ASP A 29 -26.68 0.07 16.55
C ASP A 29 -25.36 -0.59 16.22
N ARG A 30 -24.54 -0.87 17.25
CA ARG A 30 -23.22 -1.50 17.09
C ARG A 30 -23.30 -2.90 16.49
N ALA A 31 -24.37 -3.66 16.75
CA ALA A 31 -24.53 -5.01 16.23
C ALA A 31 -24.80 -4.97 14.72
N ALA A 32 -25.70 -4.10 14.27
CA ALA A 32 -25.96 -3.88 12.85
C ALA A 32 -24.72 -3.33 12.12
N ALA A 33 -24.00 -2.38 12.72
CA ALA A 33 -22.78 -1.81 12.17
C ALA A 33 -21.68 -2.88 12.02
N LYS A 34 -21.49 -3.73 13.03
CA LYS A 34 -20.52 -4.84 13.02
C LYS A 34 -20.88 -5.85 11.93
N LYS A 35 -22.15 -6.22 11.80
CA LYS A 35 -22.63 -7.12 10.76
C LYS A 35 -22.33 -6.54 9.36
N LYS A 36 -22.73 -5.29 9.10
CA LYS A 36 -22.45 -4.62 7.81
C LYS A 36 -20.96 -4.60 7.49
N LEU A 37 -20.10 -4.35 8.48
CA LEU A 37 -18.66 -4.36 8.32
C LEU A 37 -18.14 -5.76 7.94
N THR A 38 -18.62 -6.80 8.63
CA THR A 38 -18.25 -8.19 8.36
C THR A 38 -18.67 -8.60 6.95
N ASP A 39 -19.93 -8.31 6.57
CA ASP A 39 -20.46 -8.59 5.23
C ASP A 39 -19.60 -7.91 4.12
N LEU A 40 -19.17 -6.66 4.33
CA LEU A 40 -18.27 -5.95 3.41
C LEU A 40 -16.88 -6.57 3.39
N ALA A 41 -16.34 -6.93 4.53
CA ALA A 41 -15.01 -7.56 4.63
C ALA A 41 -14.99 -8.91 3.91
N GLU A 42 -16.03 -9.72 4.05
CA GLU A 42 -16.18 -11.00 3.35
C GLU A 42 -16.34 -10.80 1.84
N LYS A 43 -17.23 -9.87 1.45
CA LYS A 43 -17.49 -9.58 0.03
C LYS A 43 -16.24 -9.22 -0.75
N TYR A 44 -15.32 -8.45 -0.16
CA TYR A 44 -14.13 -7.93 -0.84
C TYR A 44 -12.82 -8.64 -0.44
N GLY A 45 -12.89 -9.63 0.47
CA GLY A 45 -11.69 -10.33 0.95
C GLY A 45 -10.79 -9.46 1.85
N LEU A 46 -11.38 -8.43 2.49
CA LEU A 46 -10.69 -7.49 3.39
C LEU A 46 -10.85 -7.89 4.86
N TYR A 47 -10.51 -9.12 5.19
CA TYR A 47 -10.71 -9.68 6.53
C TYR A 47 -9.93 -8.90 7.59
N VAL A 48 -10.66 -8.39 8.58
CA VAL A 48 -10.15 -7.76 9.80
C VAL A 48 -11.08 -8.10 10.97
N ASN A 49 -10.53 -8.15 12.19
CA ASN A 49 -11.36 -8.31 13.39
C ASN A 49 -11.98 -6.95 13.79
N PRO A 50 -13.31 -6.80 13.79
CA PRO A 50 -13.96 -5.55 14.14
C PRO A 50 -13.66 -5.03 15.54
N ASP A 51 -13.34 -5.93 16.46
CA ASP A 51 -13.10 -5.61 17.88
C ASP A 51 -11.58 -5.41 18.17
N ALA A 52 -10.70 -5.66 17.21
CA ALA A 52 -9.28 -5.42 17.39
C ALA A 52 -8.98 -3.93 17.49
N VAL A 53 -8.02 -3.57 18.35
CA VAL A 53 -7.53 -2.20 18.48
C VAL A 53 -6.55 -1.91 17.36
N ILE A 54 -6.63 -0.74 16.74
CA ILE A 54 -5.80 -0.37 15.58
C ILE A 54 -4.30 -0.49 15.87
N SER A 55 -3.85 -0.15 17.09
CA SER A 55 -2.44 -0.27 17.48
C SER A 55 -1.89 -1.69 17.43
N ASP A 56 -2.75 -2.70 17.48
CA ASP A 56 -2.36 -4.12 17.52
C ASP A 56 -2.32 -4.74 16.12
N LEU A 57 -2.79 -4.01 15.12
CA LEU A 57 -2.85 -4.44 13.73
C LEU A 57 -1.53 -4.20 13.01
N SER A 58 -1.17 -5.14 12.12
CA SER A 58 -0.13 -4.91 11.13
C SER A 58 -0.49 -3.77 10.18
N VAL A 59 0.51 -3.21 9.51
CA VAL A 59 0.30 -2.10 8.55
C VAL A 59 -0.64 -2.51 7.42
N GLY A 60 -0.52 -3.73 6.91
CA GLY A 60 -1.44 -4.26 5.89
C GLY A 60 -2.88 -4.41 6.38
N GLU A 61 -3.09 -4.76 7.65
CA GLU A 61 -4.43 -4.78 8.25
C GLU A 61 -5.00 -3.37 8.43
N GLN A 62 -4.19 -2.41 8.88
CA GLN A 62 -4.59 -1.01 8.97
C GLN A 62 -5.02 -0.45 7.61
N GLN A 63 -4.32 -0.81 6.55
CA GLN A 63 -4.70 -0.43 5.18
C GLN A 63 -6.06 -1.02 4.77
N ARG A 64 -6.33 -2.30 5.10
CA ARG A 64 -7.65 -2.90 4.87
C ARG A 64 -8.75 -2.15 5.62
N VAL A 65 -8.48 -1.71 6.85
CA VAL A 65 -9.42 -0.88 7.63
C VAL A 65 -9.71 0.44 6.93
N GLU A 66 -8.72 1.13 6.38
CA GLU A 66 -8.93 2.39 5.63
C GLU A 66 -9.80 2.20 4.38
N ILE A 67 -9.61 1.09 3.66
CA ILE A 67 -10.44 0.78 2.50
C ILE A 67 -11.87 0.44 2.95
N LEU A 68 -12.03 -0.41 3.97
CA LEU A 68 -13.34 -0.74 4.53
C LEU A 68 -14.07 0.49 5.04
N LYS A 69 -13.37 1.44 5.64
CA LYS A 69 -13.91 2.72 6.09
C LYS A 69 -14.47 3.55 4.93
N ALA A 70 -13.79 3.55 3.78
CA ALA A 70 -14.29 4.20 2.57
C ALA A 70 -15.51 3.46 1.99
N LEU A 71 -15.41 2.14 1.84
CA LEU A 71 -16.49 1.29 1.30
C LEU A 71 -17.75 1.33 2.19
N TYR A 72 -17.59 1.35 3.50
CA TYR A 72 -18.71 1.45 4.45
C TYR A 72 -19.54 2.71 4.24
N ARG A 73 -18.90 3.78 3.72
CA ARG A 73 -19.52 5.08 3.39
C ARG A 73 -20.08 5.15 1.98
N ASN A 74 -20.12 4.04 1.25
CA ASN A 74 -20.62 3.94 -0.12
C ASN A 74 -19.98 4.98 -1.07
N VAL A 75 -18.66 5.12 -1.04
CA VAL A 75 -17.94 5.97 -2.00
C VAL A 75 -17.95 5.34 -3.39
N GLU A 76 -17.98 6.16 -4.42
CA GLU A 76 -17.91 5.71 -5.83
C GLU A 76 -16.48 5.78 -6.39
N LEU A 77 -15.62 6.57 -5.75
CA LEU A 77 -14.24 6.80 -6.15
C LEU A 77 -13.28 6.56 -4.98
N LEU A 78 -12.28 5.73 -5.20
CA LEU A 78 -11.16 5.51 -4.28
C LEU A 78 -9.91 6.19 -4.83
N ILE A 79 -9.27 7.04 -4.02
CA ILE A 79 -7.96 7.62 -4.32
C ILE A 79 -6.97 7.04 -3.31
N LEU A 80 -5.94 6.37 -3.82
CA LEU A 80 -4.94 5.63 -3.06
C LEU A 80 -3.57 6.23 -3.32
N ASP A 81 -2.93 6.75 -2.29
CA ASP A 81 -1.62 7.39 -2.37
C ASP A 81 -0.56 6.45 -1.81
N GLU A 82 0.38 6.00 -2.67
CA GLU A 82 1.46 5.05 -2.37
C GLU A 82 0.98 3.80 -1.58
N PRO A 83 -0.12 3.12 -2.01
CA PRO A 83 -0.80 2.16 -1.14
C PRO A 83 0.00 0.89 -0.85
N THR A 84 1.06 0.62 -1.60
CA THR A 84 1.84 -0.63 -1.48
C THR A 84 3.22 -0.41 -0.86
N GLY A 85 3.54 0.83 -0.48
CA GLY A 85 4.87 1.22 0.00
C GLY A 85 5.38 0.42 1.20
N VAL A 86 4.47 -0.12 2.01
CA VAL A 86 4.75 -0.84 3.26
C VAL A 86 4.29 -2.30 3.24
N LEU A 87 3.75 -2.76 2.11
CA LEU A 87 3.25 -4.13 1.93
C LEU A 87 4.36 -5.07 1.46
N THR A 88 4.27 -6.32 1.89
CA THR A 88 5.05 -7.41 1.29
C THR A 88 4.57 -7.71 -0.14
N PRO A 89 5.37 -8.37 -0.99
CA PRO A 89 4.94 -8.76 -2.33
C PRO A 89 3.65 -9.60 -2.35
N GLN A 90 3.47 -10.50 -1.38
CA GLN A 90 2.27 -11.31 -1.25
C GLN A 90 1.04 -10.46 -0.90
N GLU A 91 1.19 -9.52 0.05
CA GLU A 91 0.12 -8.59 0.42
C GLU A 91 -0.23 -7.66 -0.74
N THR A 92 0.75 -7.21 -1.53
CA THR A 92 0.53 -6.39 -2.73
C THR A 92 -0.32 -7.14 -3.76
N THR A 93 -0.03 -8.41 -4.00
CA THR A 93 -0.83 -9.23 -4.92
C THR A 93 -2.28 -9.35 -4.45
N GLN A 94 -2.49 -9.69 -3.18
CA GLN A 94 -3.84 -9.76 -2.58
C GLN A 94 -4.57 -8.41 -2.65
N PHE A 95 -3.85 -7.33 -2.41
CA PHE A 95 -4.39 -5.98 -2.50
C PHE A 95 -4.86 -5.64 -3.92
N PHE A 96 -4.09 -5.99 -4.94
CA PHE A 96 -4.49 -5.80 -6.34
C PHE A 96 -5.70 -6.64 -6.72
N ASP A 97 -5.85 -7.85 -6.19
CA ASP A 97 -7.06 -8.66 -6.42
C ASP A 97 -8.30 -7.99 -5.83
N VAL A 98 -8.19 -7.38 -4.66
CA VAL A 98 -9.26 -6.57 -4.07
C VAL A 98 -9.63 -5.39 -4.99
N LEU A 99 -8.63 -4.65 -5.49
CA LEU A 99 -8.87 -3.52 -6.40
C LEU A 99 -9.52 -3.95 -7.72
N ARG A 100 -9.10 -5.09 -8.28
CA ARG A 100 -9.72 -5.66 -9.48
C ARG A 100 -11.20 -6.02 -9.26
N ASN A 101 -11.52 -6.55 -8.08
CA ASN A 101 -12.91 -6.88 -7.71
C ASN A 101 -13.76 -5.62 -7.54
N LEU A 102 -13.23 -4.60 -6.87
CA LEU A 102 -13.89 -3.29 -6.75
C LEU A 102 -14.14 -2.65 -8.11
N LYS A 103 -13.17 -2.69 -9.01
CA LYS A 103 -13.31 -2.21 -10.39
C LYS A 103 -14.44 -2.92 -11.14
N LYS A 104 -14.56 -4.26 -11.01
CA LYS A 104 -15.63 -5.03 -11.64
C LYS A 104 -17.02 -4.63 -11.14
N GLU A 105 -17.11 -4.13 -9.91
CA GLU A 105 -18.36 -3.61 -9.33
C GLU A 105 -18.62 -2.14 -9.66
N GLY A 106 -17.78 -1.52 -10.50
CA GLY A 106 -17.99 -0.16 -11.00
C GLY A 106 -17.36 0.95 -10.18
N TYR A 107 -16.52 0.62 -9.20
CA TYR A 107 -15.77 1.65 -8.46
C TYR A 107 -14.73 2.31 -9.35
N GLY A 108 -14.65 3.64 -9.32
CA GLY A 108 -13.52 4.38 -9.85
C GLY A 108 -12.31 4.24 -8.90
N ILE A 109 -11.12 3.97 -9.45
CA ILE A 109 -9.91 3.82 -8.64
C ILE A 109 -8.80 4.67 -9.24
N ILE A 110 -8.21 5.55 -8.44
CA ILE A 110 -7.02 6.31 -8.78
C ILE A 110 -5.90 5.86 -7.84
N ILE A 111 -4.79 5.44 -8.41
CA ILE A 111 -3.60 5.05 -7.65
C ILE A 111 -2.48 6.03 -7.99
N ILE A 112 -1.89 6.62 -6.95
CA ILE A 112 -0.69 7.44 -7.06
C ILE A 112 0.47 6.55 -6.65
N THR A 113 1.41 6.31 -7.54
CA THR A 113 2.59 5.48 -7.31
C THR A 113 3.73 5.85 -8.25
N HIS A 114 4.94 5.56 -7.85
CA HIS A 114 6.14 5.67 -8.69
C HIS A 114 6.67 4.29 -9.12
N ARG A 115 5.97 3.20 -8.78
CA ARG A 115 6.41 1.83 -9.07
C ARG A 115 5.86 1.34 -10.40
N MET A 116 6.73 1.23 -11.41
CA MET A 116 6.34 0.80 -12.77
C MET A 116 5.65 -0.56 -12.79
N SER A 117 6.14 -1.51 -11.99
CA SER A 117 5.54 -2.85 -11.91
C SER A 117 4.09 -2.82 -11.44
N GLU A 118 3.72 -1.89 -10.58
CA GLU A 118 2.35 -1.72 -10.09
C GLU A 118 1.46 -1.09 -11.16
N ILE A 119 1.96 -0.06 -11.83
CA ILE A 119 1.27 0.59 -12.94
C ILE A 119 0.91 -0.45 -13.99
N MET A 120 1.88 -1.21 -14.47
CA MET A 120 1.68 -2.24 -15.50
C MET A 120 0.75 -3.38 -15.05
N ALA A 121 0.70 -3.68 -13.74
CA ALA A 121 -0.09 -4.78 -13.22
C ALA A 121 -1.58 -4.48 -13.04
N ILE A 122 -1.96 -3.21 -12.78
CA ILE A 122 -3.32 -2.88 -12.30
C ILE A 122 -4.01 -1.76 -13.08
N SER A 123 -3.28 -0.82 -13.71
CA SER A 123 -3.89 0.35 -14.33
C SER A 123 -4.39 0.09 -15.75
N ASP A 124 -5.42 0.82 -16.18
CA ASP A 124 -5.87 0.89 -17.57
C ASP A 124 -5.27 2.09 -18.29
N LYS A 125 -5.09 3.18 -17.54
CA LYS A 125 -4.54 4.46 -18.02
C LYS A 125 -3.54 5.00 -17.02
N VAL A 126 -2.56 5.70 -17.52
CA VAL A 126 -1.51 6.35 -16.74
C VAL A 126 -1.42 7.81 -17.11
N THR A 127 -1.55 8.68 -16.13
CA THR A 127 -1.27 10.10 -16.26
C THR A 127 0.02 10.42 -15.51
N ILE A 128 1.01 10.96 -16.20
CA ILE A 128 2.30 11.30 -15.61
C ILE A 128 2.35 12.79 -15.30
N LEU A 129 2.66 13.08 -14.04
CA LEU A 129 2.84 14.44 -13.54
C LEU A 129 4.33 14.67 -13.23
N ARG A 130 4.87 15.78 -13.73
CA ARG A 130 6.23 16.24 -13.43
C ARG A 130 6.26 17.75 -13.30
N ASP A 131 6.94 18.27 -12.28
CA ASP A 131 7.06 19.70 -12.00
C ASP A 131 5.69 20.44 -11.97
N GLY A 132 4.68 19.77 -11.40
CA GLY A 132 3.31 20.31 -11.27
C GLY A 132 2.52 20.36 -12.59
N ARG A 133 2.99 19.68 -13.64
CA ARG A 133 2.34 19.64 -14.97
C ARG A 133 2.11 18.20 -15.41
N GLN A 134 1.03 17.99 -16.14
CA GLN A 134 0.81 16.74 -16.86
C GLN A 134 1.75 16.69 -18.07
N VAL A 135 2.58 15.65 -18.15
CA VAL A 135 3.55 15.46 -19.23
C VAL A 135 3.15 14.37 -20.20
N ALA A 136 2.35 13.39 -19.75
CA ALA A 136 1.80 12.35 -20.61
C ALA A 136 0.46 11.83 -20.05
N ASP A 137 -0.38 11.30 -20.96
CA ASP A 137 -1.62 10.58 -20.67
C ASP A 137 -1.69 9.39 -21.64
N LEU A 138 -1.52 8.17 -21.13
CA LEU A 138 -1.26 6.98 -21.93
C LEU A 138 -2.23 5.86 -21.53
N VAL A 139 -2.56 4.99 -22.48
CA VAL A 139 -3.20 3.72 -22.21
C VAL A 139 -2.13 2.72 -21.81
N THR A 140 -2.29 2.05 -20.65
CA THR A 140 -1.26 1.17 -20.10
C THR A 140 -0.90 0.01 -21.04
N ALA A 141 -1.87 -0.49 -21.81
CA ALA A 141 -1.64 -1.58 -22.77
C ALA A 141 -0.75 -1.16 -23.96
N ASP A 142 -0.64 0.13 -24.25
CA ASP A 142 0.06 0.70 -25.40
C ASP A 142 1.43 1.30 -25.04
N THR A 143 1.86 1.13 -23.79
CA THR A 143 3.13 1.66 -23.26
C THR A 143 3.94 0.58 -22.53
N ASN A 144 5.15 0.93 -22.13
CA ASN A 144 6.07 0.04 -21.41
C ASN A 144 6.78 0.78 -20.25
N PRO A 145 7.45 0.07 -19.32
CA PRO A 145 8.13 0.68 -18.17
C PRO A 145 9.21 1.68 -18.56
N GLU A 146 9.93 1.45 -19.66
CA GLU A 146 11.02 2.29 -20.15
C GLU A 146 10.47 3.64 -20.61
N GLU A 147 9.39 3.63 -21.39
CA GLU A 147 8.71 4.84 -21.87
C GLU A 147 8.14 5.65 -20.69
N LEU A 148 7.45 4.98 -19.75
CA LEU A 148 6.92 5.64 -18.55
C LEU A 148 8.04 6.29 -17.74
N SER A 149 9.17 5.60 -17.58
CA SER A 149 10.34 6.11 -16.86
C SER A 149 10.94 7.32 -17.55
N ALA A 150 11.03 7.30 -18.88
CA ALA A 150 11.52 8.44 -19.66
C ALA A 150 10.67 9.69 -19.46
N TYR A 151 9.33 9.56 -19.48
CA TYR A 151 8.43 10.68 -19.18
C TYR A 151 8.58 11.20 -17.75
N MET A 152 8.75 10.32 -16.77
CA MET A 152 8.90 10.71 -15.36
C MET A 152 10.21 11.43 -15.11
N ILE A 153 11.32 10.96 -15.68
CA ILE A 153 12.65 11.54 -15.50
C ILE A 153 12.85 12.76 -16.42
N GLY A 154 12.20 12.75 -17.59
CA GLY A 154 12.30 13.83 -18.59
C GLY A 154 13.51 13.73 -19.51
N ARG A 155 14.14 12.57 -19.55
CA ARG A 155 15.24 12.22 -20.48
C ARG A 155 15.17 10.74 -20.80
N GLU A 156 15.65 10.34 -21.95
CA GLU A 156 15.87 8.93 -22.26
C GLU A 156 16.82 8.34 -21.23
N LEU A 157 16.48 7.17 -20.68
CA LEU A 157 17.40 6.39 -19.87
C LEU A 157 18.42 5.79 -20.83
N ASN A 158 19.61 6.39 -20.91
CA ASN A 158 20.74 5.71 -21.51
C ASN A 158 21.17 4.63 -20.52
N ASP A 159 20.95 3.38 -20.86
CA ASP A 159 21.40 2.19 -20.11
C ASP A 159 22.94 2.06 -20.02
N ASP A 160 23.68 3.04 -20.54
CA ASP A 160 25.15 3.06 -20.56
C ASP A 160 25.82 3.48 -19.23
N TYR A 161 25.15 3.28 -18.09
CA TYR A 161 25.86 3.25 -16.81
C TYR A 161 26.56 1.90 -16.64
N HIS A 162 27.50 1.58 -17.51
CA HIS A 162 28.55 0.64 -17.16
C HIS A 162 29.36 1.25 -16.03
N ILE A 163 29.12 0.79 -14.81
CA ILE A 163 30.08 0.98 -13.74
C ILE A 163 31.29 0.14 -14.13
N GLU A 164 32.23 0.75 -14.82
CA GLU A 164 33.57 0.18 -15.04
C GLU A 164 34.28 0.12 -13.68
N GLY A 165 33.93 -0.89 -12.90
CA GLY A 165 34.60 -1.19 -11.64
C GLY A 165 34.63 -2.69 -11.46
N SER A 166 35.78 -3.28 -11.66
CA SER A 166 36.02 -4.63 -11.14
C SER A 166 35.89 -4.57 -9.62
N PRO A 167 35.15 -5.49 -8.98
CA PRO A 167 35.07 -5.54 -7.53
C PRO A 167 36.49 -5.62 -6.98
N LYS A 168 36.88 -4.64 -6.18
CA LYS A 168 38.17 -4.67 -5.50
C LYS A 168 38.15 -5.86 -4.54
N LYS A 169 39.28 -6.58 -4.44
CA LYS A 169 39.41 -7.71 -3.50
C LYS A 169 39.49 -7.27 -2.03
N ASP A 170 39.55 -5.97 -1.79
CA ASP A 170 39.63 -5.43 -0.44
C ASP A 170 38.27 -5.42 0.22
N ILE A 171 38.19 -5.93 1.42
CA ILE A 171 36.98 -5.92 2.23
C ILE A 171 36.60 -4.46 2.53
N MET A 172 35.47 -4.00 2.01
CA MET A 172 34.94 -2.65 2.24
C MET A 172 34.14 -2.56 3.53
N LEU A 173 33.41 -3.63 3.88
CA LEU A 173 32.63 -3.73 5.10
C LEU A 173 32.58 -5.17 5.59
N GLU A 174 32.97 -5.39 6.83
CA GLU A 174 32.83 -6.68 7.52
C GLU A 174 32.05 -6.48 8.81
N LEU A 175 30.94 -7.19 8.95
CA LEU A 175 30.21 -7.27 10.20
C LEU A 175 30.52 -8.61 10.86
N LYS A 176 30.85 -8.60 12.16
CA LYS A 176 31.18 -9.82 12.93
C LYS A 176 30.18 -10.01 14.08
N ASN A 177 29.48 -11.13 14.07
CA ASN A 177 28.62 -11.57 15.17
C ASN A 177 27.59 -10.51 15.61
N VAL A 178 26.98 -9.82 14.64
CA VAL A 178 25.99 -8.79 14.93
C VAL A 178 24.68 -9.43 15.36
N SER A 179 24.22 -9.05 16.54
CA SER A 179 22.93 -9.49 17.11
C SER A 179 22.16 -8.28 17.58
N ASN A 180 20.83 -8.28 17.46
CA ASN A 180 20.00 -7.25 18.08
C ASN A 180 19.44 -7.74 19.42
N HIS A 181 19.49 -6.89 20.43
CA HIS A 181 18.83 -7.13 21.71
C HIS A 181 17.37 -6.70 21.62
N HIS A 182 16.45 -7.61 21.90
CA HIS A 182 15.02 -7.40 21.87
C HIS A 182 14.54 -6.23 22.73
N ARG A 183 13.80 -5.31 22.13
CA ARG A 183 12.69 -4.65 22.84
C ARG A 183 11.52 -5.66 22.87
N LYS A 184 10.80 -5.75 23.99
CA LYS A 184 9.78 -6.76 24.36
C LYS A 184 8.65 -7.04 23.32
N HIS A 185 8.62 -6.37 22.16
CA HIS A 185 7.58 -6.50 21.13
C HIS A 185 8.11 -6.68 19.69
N SER A 186 9.41 -6.90 19.49
CA SER A 186 9.92 -7.19 18.14
C SER A 186 9.86 -8.68 17.84
N ARG A 187 9.13 -9.08 16.80
CA ARG A 187 9.04 -10.46 16.30
C ARG A 187 10.27 -10.91 15.52
N HIS A 188 11.18 -9.99 15.18
CA HIS A 188 12.36 -10.29 14.39
C HIS A 188 13.62 -10.18 15.23
N LYS A 189 14.30 -11.31 15.38
CA LYS A 189 15.57 -11.43 16.08
C LYS A 189 16.67 -11.63 15.05
N LEU A 190 17.70 -10.79 15.11
CA LEU A 190 18.96 -11.05 14.40
C LEU A 190 19.93 -11.65 15.38
N GLU A 191 20.48 -12.80 15.05
CA GLU A 191 21.49 -13.48 15.85
C GLU A 191 22.67 -13.86 14.97
N ASN A 192 23.85 -13.43 15.40
CA ASN A 192 25.12 -13.90 14.87
C ASN A 192 25.29 -13.69 13.35
N ILE A 193 24.83 -12.54 12.85
CA ILE A 193 24.93 -12.18 11.43
C ILE A 193 26.33 -11.67 11.12
N SER A 194 27.00 -12.26 10.12
CA SER A 194 28.38 -11.93 9.75
C SER A 194 28.52 -11.75 8.23
N PRO A 195 27.88 -10.74 7.60
CA PRO A 195 28.05 -10.46 6.20
C PRO A 195 29.39 -9.76 5.93
N VAL A 196 29.93 -9.99 4.73
CA VAL A 196 31.12 -9.31 4.19
C VAL A 196 30.73 -8.69 2.84
N SER A 197 31.13 -7.45 2.59
CA SER A 197 31.03 -6.77 1.30
C SER A 197 32.41 -6.41 0.79
N TYR A 198 32.63 -6.63 -0.50
CA TYR A 198 33.87 -6.35 -1.22
C TYR A 198 33.72 -5.14 -2.13
#